data_758e6e2880c0090175f0dcefae0e6cd7
#
_entry.id   758e6e2880c0090175f0dcefae0e6cd7
#
_cell.length_a   1.000
_cell.length_b   1.000
_cell.length_c   1.000
_cell.angle_alpha   90.00
_cell.angle_beta   90.00
_cell.angle_gamma   90.00
#
_symmetry.space_group_name_H-M   'P 1'
#
loop_
_entity.id
_entity.type
_entity.pdbx_description
1 polymer ?
#
loop_
_entity_poly.entity_id
_entity_poly.type
_entity_poly.pdbx_seq_one_letter_code
_entity_poly.pdbx_strand_id
1 'polypeptide(L)'
;MVSHRLTRFRPLRSASTKDAAGQASVPEPPAHMRAIVFDEPGAAGVLREDTVPVPTPVLSELLVRVIAAGVNPIDAKTRSGAGVYGALSDQPHSLGFDFSGVVVSTPYESHPLPPGTEVFGMTAFPRSPGSYADYAVVPTLAVARKPAALSHVEAAAVPLAALTAWGLVVETAHAHEGQRVLIHAGGGGVGHFAVQLASYFGAQVIATGSATNLPWLRELGASVVIDYASTRFEDVVGTVDVVIDLIGNVHDDTGTRSLSVLRPGGLYILVPTGAWPGYADAAEAAGVRATSYKVVPDGSVLATLARLLDSGAIRVFVDRVYDLAEAEAAHREIERGHTRGKIVLSVSDC
;
A
#
# COMPACT_ATOMS: atom_id res chain seq x y z
N MET A 1 37.29 23.88 -49.95
CA MET A 1 36.36 22.86 -50.46
C MET A 1 36.61 21.57 -49.71
N VAL A 2 35.79 21.27 -48.71
CA VAL A 2 35.87 20.01 -47.93
C VAL A 2 34.64 19.17 -48.30
N SER A 3 34.91 18.05 -48.95
CA SER A 3 33.90 17.12 -49.46
C SER A 3 33.43 16.22 -48.30
N HIS A 4 32.18 16.37 -47.84
CA HIS A 4 31.55 15.43 -46.94
C HIS A 4 31.08 14.19 -47.69
N ARG A 5 31.70 13.05 -47.45
CA ARG A 5 31.19 11.75 -47.89
C ARG A 5 30.04 11.31 -47.00
N LEU A 6 28.84 11.27 -47.55
CA LEU A 6 27.66 10.64 -46.95
C LEU A 6 27.89 9.10 -46.92
N THR A 7 28.01 8.55 -45.72
CA THR A 7 28.04 7.11 -45.49
C THR A 7 26.62 6.55 -45.65
N ARG A 8 26.42 5.71 -46.67
CA ARG A 8 25.13 5.03 -46.91
C ARG A 8 24.88 4.03 -45.78
N PHE A 9 23.80 4.24 -45.05
CA PHE A 9 23.24 3.24 -44.14
C PHE A 9 22.80 2.00 -44.94
N ARG A 10 23.36 0.84 -44.60
CA ARG A 10 22.89 -0.46 -45.07
C ARG A 10 21.64 -0.82 -44.29
N PRO A 11 20.51 -1.23 -44.88
CA PRO A 11 19.37 -1.74 -44.12
C PRO A 11 19.76 -3.06 -43.45
N LEU A 12 19.49 -3.16 -42.18
CA LEU A 12 19.59 -4.41 -41.42
C LEU A 12 18.60 -5.40 -42.03
N ARG A 13 19.11 -6.56 -42.44
CA ARG A 13 18.26 -7.68 -42.89
C ARG A 13 17.32 -8.06 -41.76
N SER A 14 16.02 -8.17 -42.09
CA SER A 14 15.02 -8.75 -41.22
C SER A 14 15.48 -10.11 -40.70
N ALA A 15 15.71 -10.21 -39.41
CA ALA A 15 15.86 -11.50 -38.75
C ALA A 15 14.50 -12.22 -38.84
N SER A 16 14.53 -13.42 -39.38
CA SER A 16 13.44 -14.38 -39.44
C SER A 16 12.74 -14.46 -38.08
N THR A 17 11.43 -14.31 -38.10
CA THR A 17 10.52 -14.66 -37.00
C THR A 17 10.81 -16.09 -36.55
N LYS A 18 11.56 -16.24 -35.44
CA LYS A 18 11.53 -17.47 -34.65
C LYS A 18 10.26 -17.42 -33.82
N ASP A 19 9.46 -18.42 -34.03
CA ASP A 19 8.21 -18.72 -33.35
C ASP A 19 8.22 -18.35 -31.88
N ALA A 20 7.26 -17.51 -31.46
CA ALA A 20 6.85 -17.31 -30.10
C ALA A 20 6.12 -18.60 -29.63
N ALA A 21 6.89 -19.60 -29.26
CA ALA A 21 6.37 -20.81 -28.65
C ALA A 21 5.92 -20.48 -27.21
N GLY A 22 4.62 -20.56 -26.96
CA GLY A 22 4.08 -20.85 -25.63
C GLY A 22 3.64 -19.71 -24.74
N GLN A 23 3.16 -18.58 -25.24
CA GLN A 23 2.28 -17.73 -24.41
C GLN A 23 0.87 -18.36 -24.47
N ALA A 24 0.43 -18.94 -23.33
CA ALA A 24 -0.96 -19.30 -23.17
C ALA A 24 -1.81 -18.04 -23.42
N SER A 25 -2.74 -18.11 -24.36
CA SER A 25 -3.65 -16.99 -24.64
C SER A 25 -4.47 -16.70 -23.38
N VAL A 26 -4.33 -15.49 -22.84
CA VAL A 26 -5.20 -15.05 -21.74
C VAL A 26 -6.63 -14.98 -22.30
N PRO A 27 -7.62 -15.64 -21.68
CA PRO A 27 -8.99 -15.61 -22.18
C PRO A 27 -9.51 -14.17 -22.29
N GLU A 28 -10.31 -13.92 -23.31
CA GLU A 28 -10.99 -12.62 -23.46
C GLU A 28 -11.92 -12.38 -22.26
N PRO A 29 -11.92 -11.20 -21.66
CA PRO A 29 -12.75 -10.92 -20.49
C PRO A 29 -14.24 -11.00 -20.87
N PRO A 30 -15.12 -11.45 -19.95
CA PRO A 30 -16.56 -11.44 -20.18
C PRO A 30 -17.10 -10.00 -20.25
N ALA A 31 -18.34 -9.83 -20.72
CA ALA A 31 -18.97 -8.50 -20.75
C ALA A 31 -19.27 -7.95 -19.34
N HIS A 32 -19.51 -8.84 -18.37
CA HIS A 32 -19.84 -8.49 -16.98
C HIS A 32 -18.98 -9.29 -16.01
N MET A 33 -18.80 -8.73 -14.81
CA MET A 33 -17.98 -9.29 -13.73
C MET A 33 -18.67 -9.14 -12.38
N ARG A 34 -18.24 -9.93 -11.38
CA ARG A 34 -18.61 -9.73 -9.99
C ARG A 34 -17.83 -8.55 -9.41
N ALA A 35 -18.48 -7.74 -8.60
CA ALA A 35 -17.86 -6.68 -7.82
C ALA A 35 -18.58 -6.46 -6.49
N ILE A 36 -17.86 -6.02 -5.48
CA ILE A 36 -18.46 -5.50 -4.26
C ILE A 36 -18.68 -4.00 -4.43
N VAL A 37 -19.93 -3.61 -4.26
CA VAL A 37 -20.39 -2.24 -4.50
C VAL A 37 -21.25 -1.73 -3.35
N PHE A 38 -21.46 -0.41 -3.31
CA PHE A 38 -22.43 0.25 -2.45
C PHE A 38 -22.97 1.51 -3.15
N ASP A 39 -24.19 1.92 -2.82
CA ASP A 39 -24.81 3.10 -3.42
C ASP A 39 -24.65 4.33 -2.52
N GLU A 40 -24.90 4.16 -1.23
CA GLU A 40 -24.85 5.24 -0.23
C GLU A 40 -23.87 4.87 0.88
N PRO A 41 -23.17 5.88 1.46
CA PRO A 41 -22.25 5.61 2.55
C PRO A 41 -22.99 5.08 3.79
N GLY A 42 -22.31 4.22 4.54
CA GLY A 42 -22.91 3.64 5.74
C GLY A 42 -22.01 2.67 6.48
N ALA A 43 -22.59 1.86 7.37
CA ALA A 43 -21.93 0.76 8.06
C ALA A 43 -21.53 -0.36 7.09
N ALA A 44 -20.73 -1.35 7.52
CA ALA A 44 -20.22 -2.41 6.65
C ALA A 44 -21.29 -3.15 5.85
N GLY A 45 -22.52 -3.26 6.39
CA GLY A 45 -23.65 -3.91 5.73
C GLY A 45 -24.21 -3.22 4.49
N VAL A 46 -23.70 -2.05 4.07
CA VAL A 46 -24.05 -1.42 2.78
C VAL A 46 -23.34 -2.10 1.60
N LEU A 47 -22.29 -2.87 1.88
CA LEU A 47 -21.56 -3.62 0.87
C LEU A 47 -22.39 -4.80 0.37
N ARG A 48 -22.48 -4.93 -0.94
CA ARG A 48 -23.15 -6.07 -1.59
C ARG A 48 -22.35 -6.53 -2.80
N GLU A 49 -22.44 -7.80 -3.10
CA GLU A 49 -21.98 -8.33 -4.39
C GLU A 49 -23.01 -7.96 -5.47
N ASP A 50 -22.52 -7.53 -6.62
CA ASP A 50 -23.31 -7.18 -7.79
C ASP A 50 -22.61 -7.62 -9.08
N THR A 51 -23.35 -7.67 -10.17
CA THR A 51 -22.84 -7.94 -11.51
C THR A 51 -22.78 -6.64 -12.29
N VAL A 52 -21.55 -6.18 -12.57
CA VAL A 52 -21.28 -4.90 -13.24
C VAL A 52 -20.55 -5.12 -14.56
N PRO A 53 -20.59 -4.18 -15.52
CA PRO A 53 -19.77 -4.26 -16.72
C PRO A 53 -18.28 -4.33 -16.38
N VAL A 54 -17.52 -5.13 -17.15
CA VAL A 54 -16.05 -5.11 -17.06
C VAL A 54 -15.55 -3.73 -17.54
N PRO A 55 -14.72 -3.03 -16.77
CA PRO A 55 -14.26 -1.69 -17.13
C PRO A 55 -13.35 -1.72 -18.35
N THR A 56 -13.48 -0.72 -19.21
CA THR A 56 -12.64 -0.58 -20.41
C THR A 56 -11.44 0.31 -20.10
N PRO A 57 -10.20 -0.20 -20.25
CA PRO A 57 -9.00 0.62 -20.04
C PRO A 57 -8.91 1.74 -21.09
N VAL A 58 -8.42 2.90 -20.69
CA VAL A 58 -8.19 4.03 -21.56
C VAL A 58 -6.72 4.48 -21.50
N LEU A 59 -6.18 4.92 -22.64
CA LEU A 59 -4.81 5.45 -22.72
C LEU A 59 -3.76 4.49 -22.08
N SER A 60 -3.07 4.95 -21.03
CA SER A 60 -1.97 4.26 -20.37
C SER A 60 -2.42 3.36 -19.22
N GLU A 61 -3.51 2.63 -19.41
CA GLU A 61 -4.05 1.72 -18.41
C GLU A 61 -3.92 0.26 -18.85
N LEU A 62 -3.83 -0.63 -17.87
CA LEU A 62 -3.92 -2.08 -18.02
C LEU A 62 -5.31 -2.54 -17.59
N LEU A 63 -5.83 -3.58 -18.22
CA LEU A 63 -6.88 -4.41 -17.62
C LEU A 63 -6.19 -5.58 -16.92
N VAL A 64 -6.52 -5.77 -15.65
CA VAL A 64 -5.99 -6.84 -14.82
C VAL A 64 -7.12 -7.72 -14.32
N ARG A 65 -7.00 -9.04 -14.47
CA ARG A 65 -7.83 -10.00 -13.74
C ARG A 65 -7.29 -10.07 -12.32
N VAL A 66 -8.11 -9.68 -11.35
CA VAL A 66 -7.74 -9.63 -9.93
C VAL A 66 -7.81 -11.03 -9.34
N ILE A 67 -6.77 -11.45 -8.67
CA ILE A 67 -6.72 -12.71 -7.92
C ILE A 67 -6.96 -12.45 -6.42
N ALA A 68 -6.38 -11.37 -5.90
CA ALA A 68 -6.56 -10.96 -4.52
C ALA A 68 -6.53 -9.44 -4.39
N ALA A 69 -7.25 -8.90 -3.39
CA ALA A 69 -7.34 -7.48 -3.09
C ALA A 69 -7.01 -7.22 -1.61
N GLY A 70 -6.15 -6.25 -1.34
CA GLY A 70 -5.80 -5.84 0.03
C GLY A 70 -6.87 -4.94 0.62
N VAL A 71 -7.21 -5.16 1.89
CA VAL A 71 -8.14 -4.33 2.66
C VAL A 71 -7.38 -3.31 3.49
N ASN A 72 -7.81 -2.06 3.44
CA ASN A 72 -7.18 -0.94 4.13
C ASN A 72 -8.18 -0.12 4.95
N PRO A 73 -7.74 0.55 6.03
CA PRO A 73 -8.61 1.45 6.78
C PRO A 73 -9.25 2.56 5.93
N ILE A 74 -8.59 2.95 4.82
CA ILE A 74 -9.14 3.96 3.90
C ILE A 74 -10.37 3.43 3.16
N ASP A 75 -10.45 2.14 2.85
CA ASP A 75 -11.63 1.53 2.21
C ASP A 75 -12.84 1.63 3.15
N ALA A 76 -12.69 1.26 4.43
CA ALA A 76 -13.74 1.35 5.43
C ALA A 76 -14.18 2.80 5.68
N LYS A 77 -13.21 3.74 5.78
CA LYS A 77 -13.50 5.17 5.90
C LYS A 77 -14.25 5.70 4.67
N THR A 78 -13.84 5.32 3.46
CA THR A 78 -14.48 5.73 2.21
C THR A 78 -15.92 5.22 2.14
N ARG A 79 -16.13 3.92 2.43
CA ARG A 79 -17.46 3.34 2.53
C ARG A 79 -18.36 4.10 3.53
N SER A 80 -17.81 4.55 4.66
CA SER A 80 -18.59 5.27 5.69
C SER A 80 -18.88 6.74 5.35
N GLY A 81 -18.47 7.24 4.18
CA GLY A 81 -18.66 8.62 3.76
C GLY A 81 -17.53 9.57 4.16
N ALA A 82 -16.47 9.03 4.80
CA ALA A 82 -15.26 9.77 5.14
C ALA A 82 -14.13 9.49 4.11
N GLY A 83 -12.89 9.54 4.55
CA GLY A 83 -11.74 9.15 3.73
C GLY A 83 -11.68 9.90 2.40
N VAL A 84 -11.81 9.16 1.31
CA VAL A 84 -11.80 9.70 -0.07
C VAL A 84 -13.17 9.61 -0.76
N TYR A 85 -14.26 9.39 -0.03
CA TYR A 85 -15.62 9.27 -0.56
C TYR A 85 -15.97 10.42 -1.50
N GLY A 86 -15.65 11.66 -1.14
CA GLY A 86 -15.91 12.84 -1.98
C GLY A 86 -15.13 12.92 -3.29
N ALA A 87 -14.18 11.99 -3.53
CA ALA A 87 -13.43 11.89 -4.78
C ALA A 87 -13.98 10.78 -5.70
N LEU A 88 -14.90 9.95 -5.23
CA LEU A 88 -15.54 8.90 -6.05
C LEU A 88 -16.49 9.54 -7.06
N SER A 89 -16.47 9.06 -8.31
CA SER A 89 -17.24 9.65 -9.41
C SER A 89 -18.43 8.81 -9.84
N ASP A 90 -18.36 7.50 -9.69
CA ASP A 90 -19.28 6.56 -10.32
C ASP A 90 -20.20 5.90 -9.30
N GLN A 91 -21.45 5.62 -9.70
CA GLN A 91 -22.42 4.81 -8.94
C GLN A 91 -22.85 3.61 -9.79
N PRO A 92 -22.98 2.42 -9.19
CA PRO A 92 -22.65 2.10 -7.80
C PRO A 92 -21.15 2.25 -7.54
N HIS A 93 -20.78 2.69 -6.32
CA HIS A 93 -19.37 2.82 -5.94
C HIS A 93 -18.74 1.47 -5.67
N SER A 94 -17.54 1.23 -6.19
CA SER A 94 -16.70 0.10 -5.81
C SER A 94 -15.62 0.54 -4.80
N LEU A 95 -14.92 -0.43 -4.19
CA LEU A 95 -13.81 -0.22 -3.25
C LEU A 95 -12.60 -1.05 -3.63
N GLY A 96 -11.57 -0.92 -2.79
CA GLY A 96 -10.29 -1.61 -2.95
C GLY A 96 -9.29 -0.84 -3.79
N PHE A 97 -8.17 -0.52 -3.17
CA PHE A 97 -7.06 0.17 -3.85
C PHE A 97 -5.86 -0.74 -4.10
N ASP A 98 -5.70 -1.80 -3.31
CA ASP A 98 -4.62 -2.77 -3.45
C ASP A 98 -5.08 -3.99 -4.24
N PHE A 99 -4.22 -4.50 -5.10
CA PHE A 99 -4.49 -5.75 -5.82
C PHE A 99 -3.21 -6.54 -6.11
N SER A 100 -3.41 -7.83 -6.38
CA SER A 100 -2.51 -8.69 -7.13
C SER A 100 -3.32 -9.49 -8.14
N GLY A 101 -2.80 -9.65 -9.35
CA GLY A 101 -3.54 -10.30 -10.42
C GLY A 101 -2.69 -10.53 -11.68
N VAL A 102 -3.37 -10.81 -12.78
CA VAL A 102 -2.76 -11.13 -14.07
C VAL A 102 -3.20 -10.10 -15.12
N VAL A 103 -2.25 -9.56 -15.86
CA VAL A 103 -2.54 -8.62 -16.96
C VAL A 103 -3.34 -9.33 -18.05
N VAL A 104 -4.46 -8.74 -18.45
CA VAL A 104 -5.35 -9.22 -19.52
C VAL A 104 -5.11 -8.45 -20.82
N SER A 105 -5.05 -7.11 -20.72
CA SER A 105 -4.75 -6.27 -21.87
C SER A 105 -3.86 -5.09 -21.51
N THR A 106 -3.16 -4.59 -22.53
CA THR A 106 -2.17 -3.54 -22.41
C THR A 106 -2.45 -2.43 -23.42
N PRO A 107 -2.00 -1.18 -23.17
CA PRO A 107 -2.25 -0.04 -24.05
C PRO A 107 -1.55 -0.17 -25.43
N TYR A 108 -0.53 -1.01 -25.55
CA TYR A 108 0.19 -1.28 -26.80
C TYR A 108 0.87 -2.65 -26.77
N GLU A 109 1.10 -3.24 -27.97
CA GLU A 109 1.53 -4.63 -28.15
C GLU A 109 2.88 -4.98 -27.48
N SER A 110 3.84 -4.07 -27.48
CA SER A 110 5.18 -4.29 -26.90
C SER A 110 5.34 -3.74 -25.48
N HIS A 111 4.24 -3.70 -24.70
CA HIS A 111 4.28 -3.23 -23.32
C HIS A 111 5.19 -4.12 -22.43
N PRO A 112 5.99 -3.54 -21.48
CA PRO A 112 6.90 -4.30 -20.62
C PRO A 112 6.22 -5.33 -19.72
N LEU A 113 4.92 -5.19 -19.51
CA LEU A 113 4.06 -6.12 -18.76
C LEU A 113 3.02 -6.71 -19.71
N PRO A 114 3.39 -7.67 -20.61
CA PRO A 114 2.45 -8.24 -21.58
C PRO A 114 1.33 -9.02 -20.90
N PRO A 115 0.21 -9.31 -21.61
CA PRO A 115 -0.84 -10.21 -21.11
C PRO A 115 -0.25 -11.52 -20.56
N GLY A 116 -0.82 -12.01 -19.47
CA GLY A 116 -0.31 -13.17 -18.71
C GLY A 116 0.75 -12.84 -17.66
N THR A 117 1.22 -11.58 -17.58
CA THR A 117 2.16 -11.17 -16.53
C THR A 117 1.45 -11.07 -15.18
N GLU A 118 2.01 -11.74 -14.15
CA GLU A 118 1.58 -11.53 -12.77
C GLU A 118 2.08 -10.19 -12.26
N VAL A 119 1.16 -9.39 -11.73
CA VAL A 119 1.40 -8.02 -11.25
C VAL A 119 0.78 -7.77 -9.89
N PHE A 120 1.27 -6.75 -9.22
CA PHE A 120 0.66 -6.19 -8.01
C PHE A 120 0.78 -4.67 -8.05
N GLY A 121 -0.12 -3.98 -7.37
CA GLY A 121 -0.11 -2.52 -7.41
C GLY A 121 -1.32 -1.89 -6.76
N MET A 122 -1.48 -0.61 -7.05
CA MET A 122 -2.64 0.16 -6.64
C MET A 122 -3.48 0.55 -7.85
N THR A 123 -4.80 0.62 -7.66
CA THR A 123 -5.71 1.28 -8.59
C THR A 123 -5.46 2.80 -8.59
N ALA A 124 -6.22 3.57 -9.38
CA ALA A 124 -6.03 5.02 -9.49
C ALA A 124 -6.49 5.77 -8.22
N PHE A 125 -5.73 5.62 -7.13
CA PHE A 125 -5.99 6.33 -5.86
C PHE A 125 -5.87 7.86 -6.04
N PRO A 126 -6.78 8.65 -5.51
CA PRO A 126 -7.95 8.29 -4.67
C PRO A 126 -9.27 8.15 -5.43
N ARG A 127 -9.30 8.28 -6.75
CA ARG A 127 -10.51 8.51 -7.53
C ARG A 127 -11.23 7.24 -8.00
N SER A 128 -10.47 6.25 -8.40
CA SER A 128 -11.01 5.04 -9.02
C SER A 128 -10.55 3.80 -8.28
N PRO A 129 -11.16 3.47 -7.12
CA PRO A 129 -11.02 2.15 -6.52
C PRO A 129 -11.64 1.12 -7.46
N GLY A 130 -11.51 -0.17 -7.15
CA GLY A 130 -12.15 -1.19 -7.96
C GLY A 130 -11.47 -2.54 -7.89
N SER A 131 -10.55 -2.74 -6.95
CA SER A 131 -9.93 -4.06 -6.79
C SER A 131 -10.81 -5.09 -6.09
N TYR A 132 -11.95 -4.70 -5.50
CA TYR A 132 -12.94 -5.64 -4.97
C TYR A 132 -13.85 -6.15 -6.08
N ALA A 133 -13.26 -6.65 -7.17
CA ALA A 133 -13.93 -7.13 -8.36
C ALA A 133 -13.06 -8.13 -9.12
N ASP A 134 -13.67 -8.92 -10.03
CA ASP A 134 -12.93 -9.89 -10.85
C ASP A 134 -11.90 -9.22 -11.78
N TYR A 135 -12.16 -7.99 -12.21
CA TYR A 135 -11.24 -7.20 -13.06
C TYR A 135 -11.11 -5.76 -12.57
N ALA A 136 -9.95 -5.19 -12.76
CA ALA A 136 -9.69 -3.79 -12.44
C ALA A 136 -8.89 -3.11 -13.57
N VAL A 137 -9.21 -1.86 -13.82
CA VAL A 137 -8.39 -0.97 -14.66
C VAL A 137 -7.38 -0.26 -13.77
N VAL A 138 -6.11 -0.30 -14.18
CA VAL A 138 -5.00 0.20 -13.35
C VAL A 138 -4.01 1.01 -14.18
N PRO A 139 -3.53 2.17 -13.68
CA PRO A 139 -2.51 2.95 -14.37
C PRO A 139 -1.20 2.17 -14.48
N THR A 140 -0.57 2.16 -15.66
CA THR A 140 0.71 1.46 -15.88
C THR A 140 1.82 1.88 -14.92
N LEU A 141 1.80 3.13 -14.47
CA LEU A 141 2.79 3.67 -13.52
C LEU A 141 2.54 3.26 -12.05
N ALA A 142 1.39 2.68 -11.75
CA ALA A 142 1.00 2.26 -10.40
C ALA A 142 1.25 0.76 -10.13
N VAL A 143 1.91 0.06 -11.05
CA VAL A 143 1.99 -1.41 -11.09
C VAL A 143 3.44 -1.88 -11.23
N ALA A 144 3.75 -3.00 -10.61
CA ALA A 144 5.01 -3.72 -10.81
C ALA A 144 4.74 -5.22 -11.00
N ARG A 145 5.76 -5.97 -11.46
CA ARG A 145 5.72 -7.44 -11.46
C ARG A 145 5.60 -7.94 -10.02
N LYS A 146 4.71 -8.90 -9.80
CA LYS A 146 4.55 -9.55 -8.51
C LYS A 146 5.88 -10.17 -8.07
N PRO A 147 6.28 -10.02 -6.79
CA PRO A 147 7.43 -10.75 -6.25
C PRO A 147 7.27 -12.25 -6.48
N ALA A 148 8.33 -12.91 -6.95
CA ALA A 148 8.29 -14.35 -7.25
C ALA A 148 8.12 -15.19 -5.96
N ALA A 149 8.62 -14.70 -4.84
CA ALA A 149 8.54 -15.37 -3.54
C ALA A 149 7.15 -15.30 -2.89
N LEU A 150 6.24 -14.45 -3.40
CA LEU A 150 4.93 -14.24 -2.79
C LEU A 150 3.80 -14.89 -3.60
N SER A 151 2.81 -15.44 -2.89
CA SER A 151 1.49 -15.74 -3.44
C SER A 151 0.75 -14.44 -3.83
N HIS A 152 -0.33 -14.54 -4.61
CA HIS A 152 -1.17 -13.38 -4.93
C HIS A 152 -1.81 -12.76 -3.67
N VAL A 153 -2.19 -13.58 -2.69
CA VAL A 153 -2.73 -13.13 -1.41
C VAL A 153 -1.71 -12.27 -0.67
N GLU A 154 -0.47 -12.73 -0.54
CA GLU A 154 0.59 -11.97 0.09
C GLU A 154 0.93 -10.70 -0.70
N ALA A 155 1.02 -10.79 -2.03
CA ALA A 155 1.34 -9.66 -2.89
C ALA A 155 0.26 -8.56 -2.83
N ALA A 156 -1.03 -8.92 -2.74
CA ALA A 156 -2.13 -7.97 -2.58
C ALA A 156 -2.10 -7.22 -1.24
N ALA A 157 -1.45 -7.77 -0.23
CA ALA A 157 -1.28 -7.14 1.08
C ALA A 157 -0.21 -6.03 1.11
N VAL A 158 0.58 -5.88 0.03
CA VAL A 158 1.78 -5.02 0.04
C VAL A 158 1.49 -3.57 -0.37
N PRO A 159 0.82 -3.24 -1.49
CA PRO A 159 1.03 -1.98 -2.19
C PRO A 159 0.82 -0.74 -1.34
N LEU A 160 -0.40 -0.43 -0.90
CA LEU A 160 -0.69 0.80 -0.14
C LEU A 160 0.12 0.87 1.16
N ALA A 161 0.20 -0.22 1.90
CA ALA A 161 0.87 -0.26 3.19
C ALA A 161 2.39 -0.09 3.07
N ALA A 162 3.03 -0.79 2.13
CA ALA A 162 4.47 -0.73 1.94
C ALA A 162 4.90 0.57 1.23
N LEU A 163 4.11 1.09 0.27
CA LEU A 163 4.34 2.41 -0.32
C LEU A 163 4.23 3.52 0.73
N THR A 164 3.22 3.43 1.63
CA THR A 164 3.12 4.37 2.75
C THR A 164 4.35 4.28 3.65
N ALA A 165 4.74 3.08 4.05
CA ALA A 165 5.92 2.88 4.90
C ALA A 165 7.20 3.37 4.24
N TRP A 166 7.38 3.14 2.93
CA TRP A 166 8.51 3.66 2.16
C TRP A 166 8.56 5.19 2.18
N GLY A 167 7.45 5.84 1.84
CA GLY A 167 7.35 7.29 1.85
C GLY A 167 7.60 7.91 3.23
N LEU A 168 7.16 7.23 4.30
CA LEU A 168 7.41 7.68 5.67
C LEU A 168 8.89 7.54 6.07
N VAL A 169 9.46 6.36 5.83
CA VAL A 169 10.79 5.98 6.34
C VAL A 169 11.89 6.53 5.44
N VAL A 170 11.75 6.37 4.12
CA VAL A 170 12.83 6.69 3.17
C VAL A 170 12.74 8.13 2.69
N GLU A 171 11.56 8.55 2.23
CA GLU A 171 11.41 9.85 1.57
C GLU A 171 11.19 11.01 2.54
N THR A 172 10.52 10.75 3.69
CA THR A 172 10.17 11.81 4.65
C THR A 172 11.11 11.84 5.85
N ALA A 173 11.31 10.71 6.52
CA ALA A 173 12.19 10.60 7.67
C ALA A 173 13.68 10.54 7.28
N HIS A 174 14.00 10.11 6.06
CA HIS A 174 15.35 9.83 5.60
C HIS A 174 16.12 8.95 6.58
N ALA A 175 15.51 7.81 6.93
CA ALA A 175 16.03 6.89 7.95
C ALA A 175 17.46 6.46 7.64
N HIS A 176 18.34 6.53 8.65
CA HIS A 176 19.75 6.23 8.53
C HIS A 176 20.33 5.70 9.84
N GLU A 177 21.56 5.18 9.78
CA GLU A 177 22.28 4.67 10.94
C GLU A 177 22.41 5.72 12.05
N GLY A 178 22.11 5.30 13.28
CA GLY A 178 22.15 6.14 14.47
C GLY A 178 20.91 6.99 14.71
N GLN A 179 20.02 7.16 13.75
CA GLN A 179 18.76 7.88 13.94
C GLN A 179 17.81 7.08 14.83
N ARG A 180 17.18 7.72 15.81
CA ARG A 180 16.17 7.12 16.70
C ARG A 180 14.77 7.41 16.19
N VAL A 181 14.05 6.38 15.83
CA VAL A 181 12.70 6.49 15.22
C VAL A 181 11.68 5.78 16.10
N LEU A 182 10.71 6.53 16.60
CA LEU A 182 9.53 5.99 17.29
C LEU A 182 8.42 5.74 16.28
N ILE A 183 7.89 4.52 16.23
CA ILE A 183 6.79 4.11 15.35
C ILE A 183 5.62 3.65 16.19
N HIS A 184 4.53 4.39 16.18
CA HIS A 184 3.29 3.97 16.83
C HIS A 184 2.53 2.96 15.98
N ALA A 185 1.78 2.06 16.64
CA ALA A 185 1.07 0.95 16.00
C ALA A 185 1.98 0.10 15.09
N GLY A 186 3.19 -0.22 15.55
CA GLY A 186 4.19 -0.97 14.78
C GLY A 186 3.71 -2.33 14.26
N GLY A 187 2.72 -2.96 14.91
CA GLY A 187 2.14 -4.25 14.47
C GLY A 187 1.01 -4.14 13.43
N GLY A 188 0.62 -2.93 13.04
CA GLY A 188 -0.44 -2.71 12.04
C GLY A 188 0.04 -2.84 10.59
N GLY A 189 -0.87 -2.60 9.65
CA GLY A 189 -0.61 -2.76 8.21
C GLY A 189 0.56 -1.95 7.68
N VAL A 190 0.65 -0.66 7.98
CA VAL A 190 1.79 0.19 7.62
C VAL A 190 2.96 -0.04 8.57
N GLY A 191 2.66 -0.20 9.88
CA GLY A 191 3.66 -0.26 10.94
C GLY A 191 4.66 -1.39 10.76
N HIS A 192 4.20 -2.59 10.39
CA HIS A 192 5.11 -3.74 10.25
C HIS A 192 6.11 -3.57 9.09
N PHE A 193 5.75 -2.86 8.02
CA PHE A 193 6.70 -2.48 6.97
C PHE A 193 7.61 -1.34 7.43
N ALA A 194 7.06 -0.32 8.11
CA ALA A 194 7.84 0.82 8.58
C ALA A 194 8.95 0.41 9.59
N VAL A 195 8.65 -0.51 10.51
CA VAL A 195 9.63 -1.08 11.44
C VAL A 195 10.76 -1.78 10.68
N GLN A 196 10.42 -2.65 9.72
CA GLN A 196 11.40 -3.39 8.93
C GLN A 196 12.26 -2.46 8.06
N LEU A 197 11.64 -1.51 7.36
CA LEU A 197 12.37 -0.57 6.51
C LEU A 197 13.29 0.33 7.32
N ALA A 198 12.82 0.90 8.45
CA ALA A 198 13.65 1.74 9.31
C ALA A 198 14.86 0.96 9.87
N SER A 199 14.65 -0.29 10.29
CA SER A 199 15.72 -1.18 10.73
C SER A 199 16.68 -1.52 9.59
N TYR A 200 16.17 -1.81 8.39
CA TYR A 200 16.98 -2.10 7.20
C TYR A 200 17.92 -0.96 6.84
N PHE A 201 17.48 0.30 7.00
CA PHE A 201 18.31 1.49 6.80
C PHE A 201 19.17 1.88 8.01
N GLY A 202 19.23 1.03 9.04
CA GLY A 202 20.13 1.18 10.18
C GLY A 202 19.63 2.08 11.32
N ALA A 203 18.37 2.54 11.27
CA ALA A 203 17.81 3.33 12.36
C ALA A 203 17.58 2.48 13.62
N GLN A 204 17.67 3.13 14.79
CA GLN A 204 17.27 2.55 16.07
C GLN A 204 15.75 2.65 16.23
N VAL A 205 15.05 1.56 15.93
CA VAL A 205 13.60 1.53 15.90
C VAL A 205 13.03 1.26 17.29
N ILE A 206 12.14 2.15 17.73
CA ILE A 206 11.31 1.99 18.92
C ILE A 206 9.87 1.82 18.41
N ALA A 207 9.20 0.75 18.78
CA ALA A 207 7.85 0.48 18.29
C ALA A 207 6.86 0.28 19.45
N THR A 208 5.68 0.90 19.33
CA THR A 208 4.56 0.59 20.23
C THR A 208 3.64 -0.46 19.62
N GLY A 209 3.13 -1.36 20.44
CA GLY A 209 2.20 -2.41 20.05
C GLY A 209 1.46 -2.98 21.25
N SER A 210 0.52 -3.91 21.03
CA SER A 210 -0.07 -4.70 22.12
C SER A 210 0.92 -5.73 22.66
N ALA A 211 0.76 -6.17 23.89
CA ALA A 211 1.63 -7.16 24.54
C ALA A 211 1.88 -8.40 23.67
N THR A 212 0.87 -8.88 22.96
CA THR A 212 0.94 -10.06 22.08
C THR A 212 1.83 -9.83 20.85
N ASN A 213 2.02 -8.58 20.42
CA ASN A 213 2.82 -8.22 19.25
C ASN A 213 4.29 -7.90 19.57
N LEU A 214 4.66 -7.72 20.84
CA LEU A 214 6.01 -7.30 21.21
C LEU A 214 7.13 -8.27 20.76
N PRO A 215 6.99 -9.61 20.91
CA PRO A 215 8.01 -10.53 20.41
C PRO A 215 8.20 -10.39 18.89
N TRP A 216 7.10 -10.34 18.15
CA TRP A 216 7.12 -10.19 16.71
C TRP A 216 7.73 -8.85 16.25
N LEU A 217 7.43 -7.74 16.93
CA LEU A 217 8.04 -6.45 16.63
C LEU A 217 9.57 -6.45 16.77
N ARG A 218 10.10 -7.22 17.74
CA ARG A 218 11.56 -7.44 17.84
C ARG A 218 12.10 -8.23 16.67
N GLU A 219 11.40 -9.27 16.22
CA GLU A 219 11.76 -10.06 15.04
C GLU A 219 11.75 -9.22 13.75
N LEU A 220 10.89 -8.19 13.69
CA LEU A 220 10.84 -7.23 12.58
C LEU A 220 11.96 -6.19 12.63
N GLY A 221 12.78 -6.15 13.69
CA GLY A 221 13.92 -5.26 13.81
C GLY A 221 13.74 -4.09 14.78
N ALA A 222 12.65 -4.04 15.57
CA ALA A 222 12.53 -3.04 16.63
C ALA A 222 13.51 -3.34 17.76
N SER A 223 14.41 -2.40 18.07
CA SER A 223 15.37 -2.51 19.18
C SER A 223 14.72 -2.32 20.54
N VAL A 224 13.65 -1.52 20.60
CA VAL A 224 12.82 -1.30 21.79
C VAL A 224 11.36 -1.50 21.41
N VAL A 225 10.62 -2.26 22.23
CA VAL A 225 9.18 -2.47 22.04
C VAL A 225 8.43 -2.11 23.31
N ILE A 226 7.30 -1.42 23.15
CA ILE A 226 6.53 -0.86 24.27
C ILE A 226 5.09 -1.31 24.15
N ASP A 227 4.58 -1.95 25.21
CA ASP A 227 3.16 -2.24 25.33
C ASP A 227 2.41 -0.95 25.72
N TYR A 228 1.65 -0.41 24.78
CA TYR A 228 0.90 0.83 24.99
C TYR A 228 -0.19 0.71 26.07
N ALA A 229 -0.62 -0.51 26.43
CA ALA A 229 -1.68 -0.73 27.42
C ALA A 229 -1.14 -0.68 28.86
N SER A 230 0.15 -0.97 29.05
CA SER A 230 0.76 -1.07 30.38
C SER A 230 1.83 -0.01 30.65
N THR A 231 2.33 0.65 29.62
CA THR A 231 3.50 1.56 29.73
C THR A 231 3.25 2.83 28.94
N ARG A 232 3.39 3.96 29.58
CA ARG A 232 3.46 5.26 28.91
C ARG A 232 4.80 5.35 28.20
N PHE A 233 4.75 5.48 26.87
CA PHE A 233 5.98 5.43 26.06
C PHE A 233 6.93 6.60 26.37
N GLU A 234 6.42 7.76 26.73
CA GLU A 234 7.21 8.94 27.08
C GLU A 234 8.08 8.75 28.33
N ASP A 235 7.71 7.84 29.21
CA ASP A 235 8.48 7.55 30.43
C ASP A 235 9.73 6.69 30.15
N VAL A 236 9.77 5.98 28.99
CA VAL A 236 10.79 4.97 28.71
C VAL A 236 11.56 5.18 27.40
N VAL A 237 11.02 5.96 26.48
CA VAL A 237 11.62 6.14 25.15
C VAL A 237 12.87 7.02 25.19
N GLY A 238 12.92 8.00 26.10
CA GLY A 238 13.91 9.06 26.03
C GLY A 238 13.71 9.96 24.80
N THR A 239 14.76 10.61 24.33
CA THR A 239 14.67 11.55 23.20
C THR A 239 14.82 10.83 21.88
N VAL A 240 13.97 11.17 20.88
CA VAL A 240 14.00 10.61 19.52
C VAL A 240 14.14 11.69 18.45
N ASP A 241 14.61 11.31 17.27
CA ASP A 241 14.78 12.19 16.12
C ASP A 241 13.48 12.33 15.31
N VAL A 242 12.74 11.21 15.18
CA VAL A 242 11.53 11.11 14.37
C VAL A 242 10.46 10.33 15.12
N VAL A 243 9.21 10.79 15.00
CA VAL A 243 8.02 10.02 15.36
C VAL A 243 7.21 9.79 14.10
N ILE A 244 6.92 8.53 13.78
CA ILE A 244 5.96 8.11 12.77
C ILE A 244 4.68 7.71 13.50
N ASP A 245 3.66 8.56 13.40
CA ASP A 245 2.40 8.37 14.11
C ASP A 245 1.32 7.81 13.17
N LEU A 246 1.03 6.51 13.34
CA LEU A 246 -0.01 5.78 12.61
C LEU A 246 -1.35 5.76 13.35
N ILE A 247 -1.49 6.49 14.46
CA ILE A 247 -2.67 6.54 15.32
C ILE A 247 -3.31 7.94 15.30
N GLY A 248 -2.51 8.98 15.44
CA GLY A 248 -2.94 10.36 15.64
C GLY A 248 -3.34 10.66 17.10
N ASN A 249 -4.00 11.80 17.29
CA ASN A 249 -4.36 12.27 18.64
C ASN A 249 -5.78 11.83 19.09
N VAL A 250 -6.27 10.71 18.55
CA VAL A 250 -7.63 10.20 18.80
C VAL A 250 -7.72 9.26 20.01
N HIS A 251 -6.59 8.79 20.50
CA HIS A 251 -6.49 7.90 21.66
C HIS A 251 -5.45 8.43 22.64
N ASP A 252 -5.90 8.76 23.87
CA ASP A 252 -5.05 9.13 25.02
C ASP A 252 -3.97 10.17 24.67
N ASP A 253 -4.35 11.18 23.87
CA ASP A 253 -3.47 12.26 23.44
C ASP A 253 -2.10 11.81 22.90
N THR A 254 -2.04 10.66 22.26
CA THR A 254 -0.80 10.04 21.76
C THR A 254 0.03 11.00 20.91
N GLY A 255 -0.62 11.76 20.02
CA GLY A 255 0.08 12.75 19.20
C GLY A 255 0.73 13.84 20.04
N THR A 256 -0.01 14.44 20.96
CA THR A 256 0.53 15.49 21.86
C THR A 256 1.68 14.97 22.72
N ARG A 257 1.55 13.78 23.30
CA ARG A 257 2.61 13.14 24.08
C ARG A 257 3.86 12.83 23.23
N SER A 258 3.66 12.51 21.96
CA SER A 258 4.74 12.23 21.00
C SER A 258 5.62 13.44 20.73
N LEU A 259 5.06 14.66 20.77
CA LEU A 259 5.87 15.87 20.61
C LEU A 259 6.87 16.06 21.76
N SER A 260 6.55 15.61 22.98
CA SER A 260 7.41 15.78 24.16
C SER A 260 8.67 14.90 24.15
N VAL A 261 8.67 13.82 23.35
CA VAL A 261 9.85 12.92 23.23
C VAL A 261 10.75 13.26 22.05
N LEU A 262 10.36 14.21 21.19
CA LEU A 262 11.20 14.68 20.11
C LEU A 262 12.31 15.61 20.61
N ARG A 263 13.51 15.46 20.07
CA ARG A 263 14.56 16.49 20.27
C ARG A 263 14.16 17.82 19.64
N PRO A 264 14.73 18.95 20.07
CA PRO A 264 14.53 20.21 19.38
C PRO A 264 14.80 20.08 17.87
N GLY A 265 13.85 20.55 17.04
CA GLY A 265 13.91 20.42 15.59
C GLY A 265 13.70 18.98 15.06
N GLY A 266 13.35 18.02 15.91
CA GLY A 266 12.93 16.67 15.51
C GLY A 266 11.69 16.68 14.63
N LEU A 267 11.32 15.55 14.05
CA LEU A 267 10.24 15.45 13.05
C LEU A 267 9.10 14.56 13.54
N TYR A 268 7.90 15.13 13.61
CA TYR A 268 6.65 14.39 13.80
C TYR A 268 5.95 14.18 12.45
N ILE A 269 5.56 12.94 12.13
CA ILE A 269 4.87 12.60 10.88
C ILE A 269 3.50 12.00 11.20
N LEU A 270 2.43 12.76 10.93
CA LEU A 270 1.05 12.31 11.11
C LEU A 270 0.55 11.58 9.86
N VAL A 271 0.06 10.36 10.02
CA VAL A 271 -0.39 9.53 8.88
C VAL A 271 -1.91 9.46 8.77
N PRO A 272 -2.71 9.18 9.83
CA PRO A 272 -4.14 9.02 9.67
C PRO A 272 -4.81 10.35 9.33
N THR A 273 -5.49 10.37 8.18
CA THR A 273 -6.21 11.56 7.70
C THR A 273 -7.28 12.01 8.71
N GLY A 274 -7.25 13.29 9.08
CA GLY A 274 -8.24 13.90 9.98
C GLY A 274 -8.08 13.56 11.46
N ALA A 275 -7.06 12.77 11.83
CA ALA A 275 -6.89 12.32 13.22
C ALA A 275 -6.43 13.44 14.19
N TRP A 276 -5.85 14.51 13.67
CA TRP A 276 -5.42 15.66 14.51
C TRP A 276 -5.29 16.95 13.68
N PRO A 277 -6.35 17.74 13.51
CA PRO A 277 -6.31 18.95 12.68
C PRO A 277 -5.29 20.00 13.14
N GLY A 278 -5.05 20.15 14.45
CA GLY A 278 -4.14 21.14 15.05
C GLY A 278 -2.68 20.67 15.22
N TYR A 279 -2.27 19.58 14.59
CA TYR A 279 -0.93 18.99 14.81
C TYR A 279 0.24 19.93 14.47
N ALA A 280 0.07 20.79 13.46
CA ALA A 280 1.12 21.70 13.02
C ALA A 280 1.39 22.80 14.05
N ASP A 281 0.33 23.44 14.56
CA ASP A 281 0.42 24.49 15.58
C ASP A 281 0.99 23.92 16.90
N ALA A 282 0.56 22.71 17.27
CA ALA A 282 1.07 22.03 18.46
C ALA A 282 2.57 21.72 18.34
N ALA A 283 3.02 21.27 17.17
CA ALA A 283 4.44 20.99 16.91
C ALA A 283 5.29 22.27 16.93
N GLU A 284 4.80 23.37 16.33
CA GLU A 284 5.48 24.65 16.36
C GLU A 284 5.65 25.14 17.82
N ALA A 285 4.58 25.07 18.62
CA ALA A 285 4.62 25.44 20.03
C ALA A 285 5.60 24.57 20.84
N ALA A 286 5.80 23.30 20.43
CA ALA A 286 6.78 22.39 21.04
C ALA A 286 8.20 22.54 20.51
N GLY A 287 8.45 23.43 19.53
CA GLY A 287 9.76 23.64 18.93
C GLY A 287 10.26 22.47 18.05
N VAL A 288 9.34 21.70 17.46
CA VAL A 288 9.62 20.56 16.58
C VAL A 288 8.99 20.77 15.21
N ARG A 289 9.47 20.03 14.22
CA ARG A 289 8.86 20.04 12.87
C ARG A 289 7.73 19.03 12.80
N ALA A 290 6.71 19.34 12.00
CA ALA A 290 5.65 18.38 11.73
C ALA A 290 5.27 18.37 10.25
N THR A 291 4.83 17.21 9.79
CA THR A 291 4.24 17.02 8.45
C THR A 291 3.19 15.93 8.49
N SER A 292 2.39 15.84 7.43
CA SER A 292 1.53 14.67 7.19
C SER A 292 1.97 13.97 5.91
N TYR A 293 1.64 12.69 5.79
CA TYR A 293 1.96 11.90 4.60
C TYR A 293 0.69 11.34 3.94
N LYS A 294 0.68 11.37 2.62
CA LYS A 294 -0.36 10.75 1.78
C LYS A 294 0.33 9.83 0.79
N VAL A 295 -0.11 8.59 0.72
CA VAL A 295 0.42 7.62 -0.23
C VAL A 295 0.12 8.04 -1.67
N VAL A 296 1.09 7.79 -2.55
CA VAL A 296 0.96 7.94 -3.99
C VAL A 296 1.28 6.59 -4.63
N PRO A 297 0.44 6.08 -5.56
CA PRO A 297 0.76 4.89 -6.34
C PRO A 297 2.06 5.07 -7.13
N ASP A 298 3.03 4.18 -6.93
CA ASP A 298 4.34 4.23 -7.61
C ASP A 298 4.86 2.82 -7.91
N GLY A 299 4.79 2.44 -9.19
CA GLY A 299 5.27 1.15 -9.68
C GLY A 299 6.79 0.99 -9.58
N SER A 300 7.58 2.06 -9.61
CA SER A 300 9.03 2.00 -9.48
C SER A 300 9.47 1.69 -8.05
N VAL A 301 8.81 2.30 -7.08
CA VAL A 301 8.97 1.97 -5.66
C VAL A 301 8.49 0.55 -5.39
N LEU A 302 7.34 0.13 -5.95
CA LEU A 302 6.86 -1.26 -5.84
C LEU A 302 7.87 -2.26 -6.41
N ALA A 303 8.50 -1.97 -7.54
CA ALA A 303 9.54 -2.83 -8.10
C ALA A 303 10.79 -2.92 -7.19
N THR A 304 11.09 -1.87 -6.43
CA THR A 304 12.15 -1.88 -5.42
C THR A 304 11.74 -2.72 -4.21
N LEU A 305 10.52 -2.51 -3.70
CA LEU A 305 9.95 -3.31 -2.62
C LEU A 305 9.84 -4.80 -3.00
N ALA A 306 9.51 -5.11 -4.27
CA ALA A 306 9.49 -6.48 -4.77
C ALA A 306 10.85 -7.17 -4.60
N ARG A 307 11.95 -6.48 -4.92
CA ARG A 307 13.31 -7.04 -4.70
C ARG A 307 13.64 -7.26 -3.23
N LEU A 308 13.20 -6.38 -2.34
CA LEU A 308 13.39 -6.55 -0.90
C LEU A 308 12.57 -7.72 -0.35
N LEU A 309 11.37 -7.93 -0.87
CA LEU A 309 10.51 -9.07 -0.53
C LEU A 309 11.08 -10.39 -1.07
N ASP A 310 11.52 -10.41 -2.33
CA ASP A 310 12.14 -11.60 -2.94
C ASP A 310 13.44 -12.02 -2.25
N SER A 311 14.22 -11.06 -1.74
CA SER A 311 15.44 -11.33 -0.98
C SER A 311 15.18 -11.70 0.48
N GLY A 312 13.94 -11.55 0.98
CA GLY A 312 13.61 -11.75 2.39
C GLY A 312 14.10 -10.65 3.32
N ALA A 313 14.61 -9.52 2.78
CA ALA A 313 15.04 -8.36 3.57
C ALA A 313 13.86 -7.71 4.31
N ILE A 314 12.68 -7.74 3.71
CA ILE A 314 11.41 -7.41 4.36
C ILE A 314 10.40 -8.51 4.09
N ARG A 315 9.40 -8.62 4.96
CA ARG A 315 8.33 -9.63 4.86
C ARG A 315 6.97 -8.99 5.04
N VAL A 316 5.98 -9.50 4.30
CA VAL A 316 4.57 -9.16 4.48
C VAL A 316 3.93 -10.12 5.47
N PHE A 317 2.97 -9.64 6.24
CA PHE A 317 2.18 -10.45 7.14
C PHE A 317 0.68 -10.28 6.86
N VAL A 318 0.03 -11.39 6.49
CA VAL A 318 -1.42 -11.46 6.28
C VAL A 318 -2.05 -12.09 7.52
N ASP A 319 -2.89 -11.33 8.21
CA ASP A 319 -3.58 -11.78 9.42
C ASP A 319 -4.76 -12.69 9.08
N ARG A 320 -5.58 -12.26 8.12
CA ARG A 320 -6.78 -12.96 7.69
C ARG A 320 -7.02 -12.82 6.20
N VAL A 321 -7.60 -13.87 5.62
CA VAL A 321 -8.11 -13.90 4.26
C VAL A 321 -9.60 -14.17 4.31
N TYR A 322 -10.37 -13.43 3.55
CA TYR A 322 -11.81 -13.58 3.38
C TYR A 322 -12.10 -13.81 1.89
N ASP A 323 -13.19 -14.49 1.58
CA ASP A 323 -13.69 -14.53 0.21
C ASP A 323 -14.21 -13.15 -0.22
N LEU A 324 -14.22 -12.84 -1.52
CA LEU A 324 -14.72 -11.56 -2.02
C LEU A 324 -16.13 -11.24 -1.49
N ALA A 325 -17.03 -12.23 -1.48
CA ALA A 325 -18.39 -12.09 -0.95
C ALA A 325 -18.45 -11.74 0.54
N GLU A 326 -17.36 -11.97 1.29
CA GLU A 326 -17.23 -11.67 2.72
C GLU A 326 -16.62 -10.28 3.00
N ALA A 327 -16.58 -9.39 2.01
CA ALA A 327 -16.03 -8.04 2.16
C ALA A 327 -16.63 -7.25 3.34
N GLU A 328 -17.93 -7.46 3.65
CA GLU A 328 -18.57 -6.90 4.84
C GLU A 328 -17.85 -7.35 6.13
N ALA A 329 -17.56 -8.64 6.26
CA ALA A 329 -16.89 -9.20 7.44
C ALA A 329 -15.44 -8.68 7.55
N ALA A 330 -14.72 -8.59 6.43
CA ALA A 330 -13.38 -8.02 6.36
C ALA A 330 -13.35 -6.54 6.81
N HIS A 331 -14.35 -5.75 6.39
CA HIS A 331 -14.51 -4.37 6.83
C HIS A 331 -14.83 -4.24 8.32
N ARG A 332 -15.70 -5.09 8.85
CA ARG A 332 -15.98 -5.13 10.29
C ARG A 332 -14.72 -5.49 11.09
N GLU A 333 -13.89 -6.38 10.57
CA GLU A 333 -12.64 -6.77 11.24
C GLU A 333 -11.62 -5.62 11.26
N ILE A 334 -11.39 -4.94 10.13
CA ILE A 334 -10.41 -3.85 10.10
C ILE A 334 -10.85 -2.65 10.96
N GLU A 335 -12.15 -2.42 11.10
CA GLU A 335 -12.73 -1.38 11.95
C GLU A 335 -12.51 -1.63 13.45
N ARG A 336 -12.25 -2.88 13.88
CA ARG A 336 -11.89 -3.20 15.26
C ARG A 336 -10.50 -2.65 15.66
N GLY A 337 -9.64 -2.36 14.67
CA GLY A 337 -8.34 -1.75 14.89
C GLY A 337 -7.26 -2.65 15.51
N HIS A 338 -7.48 -3.98 15.59
CA HIS A 338 -6.56 -4.93 16.24
C HIS A 338 -5.86 -5.86 15.25
N THR A 339 -5.98 -5.61 13.96
CA THR A 339 -5.36 -6.42 12.89
C THR A 339 -3.84 -6.40 13.01
N ARG A 340 -3.24 -7.58 13.01
CA ARG A 340 -1.80 -7.78 12.94
C ARG A 340 -1.36 -7.89 11.48
N GLY A 341 -0.71 -6.85 10.94
CA GLY A 341 -0.41 -6.81 9.51
C GLY A 341 -1.63 -6.48 8.66
N LYS A 342 -1.98 -7.32 7.67
CA LYS A 342 -2.96 -7.02 6.63
C LYS A 342 -4.11 -8.03 6.56
N ILE A 343 -5.25 -7.55 6.09
CA ILE A 343 -6.41 -8.35 5.68
C ILE A 343 -6.45 -8.37 4.15
N VAL A 344 -6.86 -9.49 3.56
CA VAL A 344 -6.94 -9.69 2.11
C VAL A 344 -8.27 -10.35 1.74
N LEU A 345 -8.83 -9.95 0.60
CA LEU A 345 -9.93 -10.65 -0.06
C LEU A 345 -9.37 -11.56 -1.15
N SER A 346 -9.72 -12.82 -1.15
CA SER A 346 -9.54 -13.75 -2.26
C SER A 346 -10.65 -13.50 -3.27
N VAL A 347 -10.28 -13.15 -4.50
CA VAL A 347 -11.25 -12.74 -5.53
C VAL A 347 -11.51 -13.88 -6.50
N SER A 348 -10.47 -14.52 -7.00
CA SER A 348 -10.57 -15.64 -7.94
C SER A 348 -9.45 -16.66 -7.71
N ASP A 349 -9.65 -17.88 -8.17
CA ASP A 349 -8.61 -18.89 -8.19
C ASP A 349 -7.49 -18.52 -9.20
N CYS A 350 -6.28 -19.01 -8.93
CA CYS A 350 -5.10 -18.80 -9.77
C CYS A 350 -5.20 -19.54 -11.11
#